data_9eb9cae8a8865961fa1396c5a216d251
#
_entry.id   9eb9cae8a8865961fa1396c5a216d251
#
_cell.length_a   1.000
_cell.length_b   1.000
_cell.length_c   1.000
_cell.angle_alpha   90.00
_cell.angle_beta   90.00
_cell.angle_gamma   90.00
#
_symmetry.space_group_name_H-M   'P 1'
#
loop_
_entity.id
_entity.type
_entity.pdbx_description
1 polymer ?
#
loop_
_entity_poly.entity_id
_entity_poly.type
_entity_poly.pdbx_seq_one_letter_code
_entity_poly.pdbx_strand_id
1 'polypeptide(L)'
;MFGEGILKGLAETARNFLGSYVSKKRLTTVQYPEERLPQIEAYRNFPFLVYDGNDWEQGLRCVSCFICEKECPPKCIFIEKSTDKKPDAVGKPQFYPKVFNIDVSVCMSCQICVEVCPFDAIKMDTDYELSTTNRFSALLWDKQHLAKSNEHYHKIHPTEAAGVDAALAAERAKVAAKAKAAAEAKPAAPAKAAASAPAGNTNGAGPDTAHQPVPTTTEK
;
A
#
# COMPACT_ATOMS: atom_id res chain seq x y z
N MET A 1 25.84 -49.56 -20.62
CA MET A 1 24.49 -50.14 -20.62
C MET A 1 23.59 -49.15 -21.30
N PHE A 2 23.57 -49.23 -22.62
CA PHE A 2 22.72 -48.37 -23.45
C PHE A 2 21.29 -48.88 -23.36
N GLY A 3 20.37 -48.11 -22.84
CA GLY A 3 18.93 -48.43 -22.79
C GLY A 3 18.30 -48.46 -21.40
N GLU A 4 19.05 -48.64 -20.34
CA GLU A 4 18.50 -48.71 -18.97
C GLU A 4 17.80 -47.39 -18.55
N GLY A 5 18.37 -46.25 -18.93
CA GLY A 5 17.77 -44.94 -18.70
C GLY A 5 16.46 -44.72 -19.46
N ILE A 6 16.38 -45.23 -20.69
CA ILE A 6 15.17 -45.17 -21.52
C ILE A 6 14.06 -46.03 -20.91
N LEU A 7 14.38 -47.24 -20.46
CA LEU A 7 13.39 -48.10 -19.81
C LEU A 7 12.88 -47.50 -18.48
N LYS A 8 13.76 -46.88 -17.67
CA LYS A 8 13.36 -46.18 -16.44
C LYS A 8 12.46 -45.00 -16.76
N GLY A 9 12.81 -44.22 -17.78
CA GLY A 9 11.98 -43.09 -18.22
C GLY A 9 10.60 -43.52 -18.71
N LEU A 10 10.52 -44.56 -19.52
CA LEU A 10 9.27 -45.12 -19.99
C LEU A 10 8.41 -45.69 -18.84
N ALA A 11 9.04 -46.36 -17.88
CA ALA A 11 8.36 -46.86 -16.69
C ALA A 11 7.75 -45.74 -15.84
N GLU A 12 8.49 -44.63 -15.64
CA GLU A 12 7.97 -43.49 -14.90
C GLU A 12 6.83 -42.77 -15.65
N THR A 13 6.94 -42.65 -16.97
CA THR A 13 5.87 -42.08 -17.80
C THR A 13 4.60 -42.94 -17.72
N ALA A 14 4.76 -44.29 -17.86
CA ALA A 14 3.64 -45.23 -17.74
C ALA A 14 3.00 -45.17 -16.35
N ARG A 15 3.81 -45.10 -15.29
CA ARG A 15 3.35 -44.94 -13.91
C ARG A 15 2.55 -43.68 -13.70
N ASN A 16 3.01 -42.54 -14.24
CA ASN A 16 2.32 -41.27 -14.15
C ASN A 16 1.01 -41.31 -14.96
N PHE A 17 1.04 -41.86 -16.16
CA PHE A 17 -0.14 -42.04 -17.00
C PHE A 17 -1.23 -42.88 -16.29
N LEU A 18 -0.90 -44.06 -15.85
CA LEU A 18 -1.85 -44.94 -15.13
C LEU A 18 -2.29 -44.30 -13.79
N GLY A 19 -1.36 -43.68 -13.08
CA GLY A 19 -1.65 -43.01 -11.80
C GLY A 19 -2.58 -41.83 -11.92
N SER A 20 -2.62 -41.12 -13.06
CA SER A 20 -3.51 -39.99 -13.31
C SER A 20 -4.99 -40.36 -13.33
N TYR A 21 -5.33 -41.59 -13.68
CA TYR A 21 -6.72 -42.07 -13.63
C TYR A 21 -7.22 -42.33 -12.21
N VAL A 22 -6.30 -42.56 -11.26
CA VAL A 22 -6.65 -42.98 -9.90
C VAL A 22 -6.44 -41.87 -8.88
N SER A 23 -5.47 -40.98 -9.12
CA SER A 23 -5.07 -39.97 -8.14
C SER A 23 -5.02 -38.55 -8.72
N LYS A 24 -5.88 -37.66 -8.22
CA LYS A 24 -5.86 -36.22 -8.55
C LYS A 24 -4.50 -35.53 -8.24
N LYS A 25 -3.70 -36.05 -7.29
CA LYS A 25 -2.38 -35.50 -6.96
C LYS A 25 -1.35 -35.64 -8.08
N ARG A 26 -1.60 -36.50 -9.07
CA ARG A 26 -0.75 -36.66 -10.25
C ARG A 26 -1.16 -35.84 -11.44
N LEU A 27 -2.33 -35.19 -11.36
CA LEU A 27 -2.78 -34.24 -12.35
C LEU A 27 -2.18 -32.86 -12.02
N THR A 28 -1.47 -32.28 -12.97
CA THR A 28 -0.89 -30.93 -12.86
C THR A 28 -1.87 -29.83 -13.28
N THR A 29 -2.94 -30.21 -13.98
CA THR A 29 -3.98 -29.31 -14.46
C THR A 29 -5.03 -29.08 -13.39
N VAL A 30 -5.46 -27.83 -13.24
CA VAL A 30 -6.55 -27.38 -12.37
C VAL A 30 -7.73 -26.97 -13.23
N GLN A 31 -8.92 -27.36 -12.86
CA GLN A 31 -10.15 -27.02 -13.57
C GLN A 31 -10.62 -25.61 -13.16
N TYR A 32 -9.92 -24.61 -13.66
CA TYR A 32 -10.33 -23.23 -13.48
C TYR A 32 -11.56 -22.94 -14.39
N PRO A 33 -12.61 -22.23 -13.89
CA PRO A 33 -12.69 -21.50 -12.61
C PRO A 33 -13.28 -22.31 -11.43
N GLU A 34 -13.67 -23.59 -11.62
CA GLU A 34 -14.31 -24.41 -10.60
C GLU A 34 -13.34 -24.75 -9.45
N GLU A 35 -12.09 -25.03 -9.79
CA GLU A 35 -11.02 -25.21 -8.82
C GLU A 35 -9.98 -24.10 -8.95
N ARG A 36 -9.57 -23.49 -7.82
CA ARG A 36 -8.54 -22.45 -7.75
C ARG A 36 -7.36 -22.95 -6.94
N LEU A 37 -6.17 -22.65 -7.41
CA LEU A 37 -4.96 -22.91 -6.63
C LEU A 37 -4.89 -21.95 -5.44
N PRO A 38 -4.51 -22.44 -4.24
CA PRO A 38 -4.23 -21.55 -3.11
C PRO A 38 -3.05 -20.63 -3.46
N GLN A 39 -3.23 -19.35 -3.25
CA GLN A 39 -2.18 -18.37 -3.47
C GLN A 39 -1.14 -18.47 -2.36
N ILE A 40 0.14 -18.33 -2.73
CA ILE A 40 1.25 -18.27 -1.79
C ILE A 40 1.37 -16.88 -1.17
N GLU A 41 1.89 -16.78 0.04
CA GLU A 41 2.05 -15.50 0.74
C GLU A 41 2.88 -14.47 -0.04
N ALA A 42 3.89 -14.91 -0.79
CA ALA A 42 4.75 -14.04 -1.60
C ALA A 42 4.16 -13.69 -2.98
N TYR A 43 2.85 -13.87 -3.18
CA TYR A 43 2.20 -13.54 -4.44
C TYR A 43 2.15 -12.02 -4.65
N ARG A 44 2.44 -11.58 -5.90
CA ARG A 44 2.49 -10.16 -6.28
C ARG A 44 1.44 -9.88 -7.33
N ASN A 45 0.43 -9.09 -6.96
CA ASN A 45 -0.57 -8.71 -7.92
C ASN A 45 -0.89 -7.22 -7.84
N PHE A 46 -2.04 -6.82 -7.33
CA PHE A 46 -2.41 -5.41 -7.29
C PHE A 46 -2.00 -4.76 -5.97
N PRO A 47 -1.46 -3.53 -6.00
CA PRO A 47 -1.12 -2.82 -4.77
C PRO A 47 -2.38 -2.36 -4.03
N PHE A 48 -2.33 -2.38 -2.69
CA PHE A 48 -3.35 -1.82 -1.81
C PHE A 48 -2.72 -1.04 -0.65
N LEU A 49 -3.51 -0.21 -0.01
CA LEU A 49 -3.10 0.60 1.14
C LEU A 49 -3.64 -0.01 2.43
N VAL A 50 -2.75 -0.22 3.39
CA VAL A 50 -3.11 -0.75 4.72
C VAL A 50 -3.61 0.37 5.61
N TYR A 51 -4.73 0.10 6.31
CA TYR A 51 -5.20 0.95 7.40
C TYR A 51 -5.41 0.16 8.68
N ASP A 52 -5.18 0.82 9.82
CA ASP A 52 -5.39 0.28 11.16
C ASP A 52 -6.73 0.77 11.74
N GLY A 53 -7.42 -0.07 12.50
CA GLY A 53 -8.70 0.26 13.14
C GLY A 53 -9.91 0.08 12.24
N ASN A 54 -11.03 0.72 12.59
CA ASN A 54 -12.32 0.55 11.93
C ASN A 54 -12.58 1.60 10.83
N ASP A 55 -11.85 2.70 10.86
CA ASP A 55 -12.08 3.82 9.96
C ASP A 55 -10.89 3.96 9.00
N TRP A 56 -11.15 3.69 7.73
CA TRP A 56 -10.11 3.68 6.70
C TRP A 56 -9.48 5.07 6.49
N GLU A 57 -10.24 6.17 6.66
CA GLU A 57 -9.69 7.52 6.47
C GLU A 57 -8.72 7.91 7.59
N GLN A 58 -9.05 7.55 8.83
CA GLN A 58 -8.24 7.91 9.99
C GLN A 58 -7.06 6.96 10.20
N GLY A 59 -7.26 5.68 9.88
CA GLY A 59 -6.30 4.62 10.13
C GLY A 59 -5.26 4.39 9.04
N LEU A 60 -5.32 5.13 7.93
CA LEU A 60 -4.40 4.91 6.81
C LEU A 60 -2.95 5.16 7.22
N ARG A 61 -2.07 4.16 7.01
CA ARG A 61 -0.63 4.24 7.37
C ARG A 61 0.17 5.19 6.47
N CYS A 62 -0.36 5.54 5.29
CA CYS A 62 0.33 6.37 4.31
C CYS A 62 0.48 7.83 4.80
N VAL A 63 1.71 8.36 4.72
CA VAL A 63 2.07 9.74 5.13
C VAL A 63 2.39 10.66 3.95
N SER A 64 2.02 10.29 2.73
CA SER A 64 2.29 11.12 1.51
C SER A 64 3.74 11.54 1.36
N CYS A 65 4.68 10.60 1.51
CA CYS A 65 6.11 10.89 1.35
C CYS A 65 6.58 10.93 -0.12
N PHE A 66 5.72 10.56 -1.08
CA PHE A 66 5.98 10.53 -2.53
C PHE A 66 7.08 9.56 -2.98
N ILE A 67 7.66 8.74 -2.12
CA ILE A 67 8.74 7.82 -2.50
C ILE A 67 8.22 6.80 -3.51
N CYS A 68 7.08 6.14 -3.24
CA CYS A 68 6.49 5.15 -4.16
C CYS A 68 6.10 5.75 -5.53
N GLU A 69 5.66 7.01 -5.58
CA GLU A 69 5.36 7.71 -6.83
C GLU A 69 6.63 7.98 -7.64
N LYS A 70 7.71 8.40 -6.98
CA LYS A 70 9.01 8.69 -7.63
C LYS A 70 9.68 7.44 -8.16
N GLU A 71 9.67 6.36 -7.38
CA GLU A 71 10.32 5.10 -7.71
C GLU A 71 9.49 4.19 -8.63
N CYS A 72 8.23 4.54 -8.90
CA CYS A 72 7.37 3.77 -9.79
C CYS A 72 7.87 3.83 -11.24
N PRO A 73 8.29 2.71 -11.88
CA PRO A 73 8.81 2.73 -13.24
C PRO A 73 7.79 3.21 -14.28
N PRO A 74 6.53 2.68 -14.29
CA PRO A 74 5.51 3.15 -15.23
C PRO A 74 4.85 4.47 -14.83
N LYS A 75 5.21 5.07 -13.67
CA LYS A 75 4.61 6.32 -13.15
C LYS A 75 3.08 6.25 -13.04
N CYS A 76 2.56 5.10 -12.59
CA CYS A 76 1.13 4.85 -12.45
C CYS A 76 0.54 5.33 -11.11
N ILE A 77 1.36 5.82 -10.19
CA ILE A 77 0.93 6.30 -8.86
C ILE A 77 0.87 7.82 -8.89
N PHE A 78 -0.24 8.38 -8.43
CA PHE A 78 -0.44 9.81 -8.30
C PHE A 78 -0.86 10.15 -6.87
N ILE A 79 -0.16 11.09 -6.22
CA ILE A 79 -0.38 11.46 -4.82
C ILE A 79 -0.54 12.96 -4.69
N GLU A 80 -1.61 13.41 -4.01
CA GLU A 80 -1.72 14.78 -3.51
C GLU A 80 -1.68 14.78 -1.99
N LYS A 81 -0.81 15.62 -1.45
CA LYS A 81 -0.61 15.77 -0.02
C LYS A 81 -1.68 16.68 0.58
N SER A 82 -2.18 16.33 1.77
CA SER A 82 -3.06 17.21 2.55
C SER A 82 -2.31 18.39 3.14
N THR A 83 -3.03 19.47 3.47
CA THR A 83 -2.52 20.60 4.23
C THR A 83 -2.46 20.31 5.73
N ASP A 84 -3.36 19.46 6.20
CA ASP A 84 -3.50 19.11 7.60
C ASP A 84 -2.64 17.91 7.97
N LYS A 85 -2.32 17.77 9.26
CA LYS A 85 -1.54 16.67 9.80
C LYS A 85 -2.44 15.76 10.64
N LYS A 86 -2.21 14.47 10.52
CA LYS A 86 -2.79 13.41 11.39
C LYS A 86 -1.67 12.69 12.14
N PRO A 87 -1.96 12.06 13.28
CA PRO A 87 -1.04 11.12 13.87
C PRO A 87 -0.87 9.91 12.94
N ASP A 88 0.37 9.52 12.68
CA ASP A 88 0.69 8.31 11.93
C ASP A 88 0.49 7.05 12.81
N ALA A 89 0.79 5.87 12.26
CA ALA A 89 0.70 4.60 12.97
C ALA A 89 1.53 4.56 14.27
N VAL A 90 2.52 5.45 14.43
CA VAL A 90 3.39 5.54 15.61
C VAL A 90 2.96 6.69 16.54
N GLY A 91 1.98 7.51 16.14
CA GLY A 91 1.49 8.66 16.90
C GLY A 91 2.22 9.98 16.64
N LYS A 92 3.07 10.06 15.62
CA LYS A 92 3.73 11.30 15.20
C LYS A 92 2.83 12.07 14.25
N PRO A 93 2.74 13.43 14.36
CA PRO A 93 1.93 14.23 13.45
C PRO A 93 2.58 14.25 12.06
N GLN A 94 1.95 13.60 11.10
CA GLN A 94 2.37 13.49 9.71
C GLN A 94 1.29 13.97 8.75
N PHE A 95 1.69 14.31 7.53
CA PHE A 95 0.74 14.59 6.47
C PHE A 95 0.12 13.27 6.00
N TYR A 96 -1.04 13.34 5.37
CA TYR A 96 -1.72 12.19 4.80
C TYR A 96 -2.11 12.47 3.35
N PRO A 97 -2.42 11.45 2.53
CA PRO A 97 -2.83 11.66 1.16
C PRO A 97 -4.26 12.23 1.10
N LYS A 98 -4.40 13.42 0.51
CA LYS A 98 -5.70 13.96 0.10
C LYS A 98 -6.23 13.14 -1.06
N VAL A 99 -5.39 12.95 -2.09
CA VAL A 99 -5.65 12.06 -3.23
C VAL A 99 -4.54 11.02 -3.28
N PHE A 100 -4.91 9.80 -3.56
CA PHE A 100 -3.98 8.69 -3.84
C PHE A 100 -4.63 7.79 -4.89
N ASN A 101 -4.13 7.84 -6.09
CA ASN A 101 -4.66 7.09 -7.21
C ASN A 101 -3.58 6.20 -7.82
N ILE A 102 -3.97 4.99 -8.22
CA ILE A 102 -3.12 4.09 -8.99
C ILE A 102 -3.85 3.70 -10.27
N ASP A 103 -3.22 3.93 -11.41
CA ASP A 103 -3.67 3.37 -12.68
C ASP A 103 -3.22 1.92 -12.80
N VAL A 104 -4.11 1.01 -12.42
CA VAL A 104 -3.84 -0.44 -12.41
C VAL A 104 -3.66 -0.99 -13.83
N SER A 105 -4.18 -0.29 -14.85
CA SER A 105 -4.05 -0.72 -16.25
C SER A 105 -2.63 -0.67 -16.80
N VAL A 106 -1.77 0.15 -16.20
CA VAL A 106 -0.35 0.27 -16.57
C VAL A 106 0.59 -0.22 -15.47
N CYS A 107 0.05 -0.59 -14.31
CA CYS A 107 0.80 -1.16 -13.21
C CYS A 107 1.38 -2.52 -13.62
N MET A 108 2.69 -2.70 -13.47
CA MET A 108 3.36 -3.96 -13.81
C MET A 108 3.53 -4.91 -12.61
N SER A 109 2.92 -4.60 -11.48
CA SER A 109 2.96 -5.40 -10.24
C SER A 109 4.38 -5.77 -9.78
N CYS A 110 5.33 -4.86 -9.97
CA CYS A 110 6.76 -5.09 -9.71
C CYS A 110 7.14 -5.07 -8.23
N GLN A 111 6.25 -4.61 -7.34
CA GLN A 111 6.44 -4.50 -5.88
C GLN A 111 7.45 -3.43 -5.42
N ILE A 112 8.10 -2.68 -6.30
CA ILE A 112 9.06 -1.63 -5.92
C ILE A 112 8.42 -0.62 -4.94
N CYS A 113 7.16 -0.22 -5.18
CA CYS A 113 6.43 0.68 -4.29
C CYS A 113 6.29 0.16 -2.85
N VAL A 114 6.21 -1.17 -2.66
CA VAL A 114 6.16 -1.83 -1.35
C VAL A 114 7.54 -1.79 -0.68
N GLU A 115 8.58 -2.18 -1.42
CA GLU A 115 9.95 -2.28 -0.91
C GLU A 115 10.52 -0.93 -0.48
N VAL A 116 10.17 0.16 -1.19
CA VAL A 116 10.64 1.51 -0.86
C VAL A 116 9.80 2.22 0.19
N CYS A 117 8.69 1.64 0.65
CA CYS A 117 7.80 2.28 1.59
C CYS A 117 8.31 2.15 3.05
N PRO A 118 8.79 3.23 3.70
CA PRO A 118 9.33 3.15 5.06
C PRO A 118 8.23 3.07 6.14
N PHE A 119 6.95 3.14 5.74
CA PHE A 119 5.80 3.15 6.66
C PHE A 119 4.96 1.87 6.55
N ASP A 120 5.38 0.90 5.74
CA ASP A 120 4.62 -0.33 5.48
C ASP A 120 3.13 -0.06 5.12
N ALA A 121 2.90 1.04 4.43
CA ALA A 121 1.57 1.54 4.11
C ALA A 121 0.99 0.96 2.82
N ILE A 122 1.82 0.48 1.90
CA ILE A 122 1.41 -0.12 0.63
C ILE A 122 1.90 -1.56 0.59
N LYS A 123 1.03 -2.48 0.18
CA LYS A 123 1.30 -3.92 0.10
C LYS A 123 0.70 -4.48 -1.18
N MET A 124 1.05 -5.72 -1.53
CA MET A 124 0.50 -6.41 -2.70
C MET A 124 -0.60 -7.38 -2.28
N ASP A 125 -1.66 -7.41 -3.07
CA ASP A 125 -2.78 -8.33 -2.88
C ASP A 125 -2.55 -9.67 -3.58
N THR A 126 -3.34 -10.65 -3.20
CA THR A 126 -3.40 -11.97 -3.85
C THR A 126 -4.49 -12.05 -4.92
N ASP A 127 -5.40 -11.05 -4.99
CA ASP A 127 -6.44 -11.00 -6.01
C ASP A 127 -5.81 -10.81 -7.39
N TYR A 128 -6.19 -11.67 -8.36
CA TYR A 128 -5.68 -11.64 -9.73
C TYR A 128 -6.78 -11.54 -10.79
N GLU A 129 -8.03 -11.73 -10.38
CA GLU A 129 -9.17 -11.71 -11.29
C GLU A 129 -9.66 -10.28 -11.49
N LEU A 130 -9.14 -9.62 -12.51
CA LEU A 130 -9.55 -8.28 -12.90
C LEU A 130 -9.93 -8.28 -14.37
N SER A 131 -11.21 -8.06 -14.65
CA SER A 131 -11.74 -7.96 -16.01
C SER A 131 -12.74 -6.82 -16.08
N THR A 132 -12.55 -5.91 -17.03
CA THR A 132 -13.41 -4.75 -17.21
C THR A 132 -13.46 -4.32 -18.67
N THR A 133 -14.56 -3.73 -19.09
CA THR A 133 -14.73 -3.16 -20.42
C THR A 133 -14.33 -1.69 -20.50
N ASN A 134 -14.20 -1.00 -19.35
CA ASN A 134 -13.86 0.41 -19.28
C ASN A 134 -12.60 0.64 -18.44
N ARG A 135 -11.52 1.03 -19.11
CA ARG A 135 -10.24 1.30 -18.46
C ARG A 135 -10.30 2.48 -17.48
N PHE A 136 -10.91 3.58 -17.87
CA PHE A 136 -10.80 4.83 -17.13
C PHE A 136 -11.63 4.85 -15.84
N SER A 137 -12.81 4.23 -15.85
CA SER A 137 -13.67 4.19 -14.68
C SER A 137 -13.38 3.03 -13.71
N ALA A 138 -12.81 1.92 -14.22
CA ALA A 138 -12.68 0.71 -13.44
C ALA A 138 -11.24 0.37 -13.05
N LEU A 139 -10.23 0.87 -13.78
CA LEU A 139 -8.81 0.56 -13.51
C LEU A 139 -8.03 1.74 -12.94
N LEU A 140 -8.63 2.91 -12.82
CA LEU A 140 -8.07 4.00 -12.04
C LEU A 140 -8.61 3.89 -10.61
N TRP A 141 -7.83 3.25 -9.74
CA TRP A 141 -8.22 3.01 -8.36
C TRP A 141 -7.88 4.20 -7.49
N ASP A 142 -8.88 4.69 -6.79
CA ASP A 142 -8.76 5.78 -5.84
C ASP A 142 -8.34 5.27 -4.44
N LYS A 143 -8.07 6.19 -3.57
CA LYS A 143 -7.67 5.94 -2.18
C LYS A 143 -8.65 5.02 -1.44
N GLN A 144 -9.96 5.18 -1.67
CA GLN A 144 -10.99 4.38 -1.01
C GLN A 144 -10.98 2.93 -1.51
N HIS A 145 -10.85 2.74 -2.82
CA HIS A 145 -10.78 1.41 -3.43
C HIS A 145 -9.50 0.66 -3.00
N LEU A 146 -8.39 1.40 -2.87
CA LEU A 146 -7.10 0.84 -2.46
C LEU A 146 -7.04 0.50 -0.97
N ALA A 147 -7.86 1.13 -0.11
CA ALA A 147 -7.81 0.94 1.33
C ALA A 147 -8.33 -0.43 1.75
N LYS A 148 -7.46 -1.26 2.34
CA LYS A 148 -7.82 -2.56 2.92
C LYS A 148 -7.35 -2.64 4.38
N SER A 149 -8.12 -3.35 5.22
CA SER A 149 -7.84 -3.44 6.65
C SER A 149 -6.56 -4.22 6.94
N ASN A 150 -5.95 -3.94 8.09
CA ASN A 150 -4.83 -4.73 8.59
C ASN A 150 -5.21 -6.22 8.80
N GLU A 151 -6.48 -6.52 9.09
CA GLU A 151 -6.98 -7.91 9.15
C GLU A 151 -6.88 -8.61 7.80
N HIS A 152 -7.22 -7.92 6.71
CA HIS A 152 -7.03 -8.44 5.35
C HIS A 152 -5.56 -8.72 5.07
N TYR A 153 -4.68 -7.79 5.47
CA TYR A 153 -3.23 -7.98 5.33
C TYR A 153 -2.73 -9.22 6.10
N HIS A 154 -3.16 -9.42 7.34
CA HIS A 154 -2.84 -10.63 8.11
C HIS A 154 -3.37 -11.92 7.48
N LYS A 155 -4.52 -11.86 6.81
CA LYS A 155 -5.10 -13.02 6.15
C LYS A 155 -4.28 -13.48 4.95
N ILE A 156 -3.72 -12.55 4.17
CA ILE A 156 -2.98 -12.85 2.93
C ILE A 156 -1.47 -12.99 3.16
N HIS A 157 -0.90 -12.24 4.10
CA HIS A 157 0.54 -12.21 4.43
C HIS A 157 0.78 -12.38 5.94
N PRO A 158 0.46 -13.53 6.54
CA PRO A 158 0.49 -13.69 8.00
C PRO A 158 1.86 -13.50 8.62
N THR A 159 2.93 -13.99 7.98
CA THR A 159 4.31 -13.88 8.47
C THR A 159 4.83 -12.46 8.39
N GLU A 160 4.62 -11.80 7.27
CA GLU A 160 5.07 -10.42 7.04
C GLU A 160 4.29 -9.44 7.94
N ALA A 161 2.96 -9.57 8.00
CA ALA A 161 2.10 -8.71 8.81
C ALA A 161 2.44 -8.78 10.30
N ALA A 162 2.70 -9.98 10.83
CA ALA A 162 3.11 -10.16 12.22
C ALA A 162 4.46 -9.47 12.52
N GLY A 163 5.42 -9.53 11.57
CA GLY A 163 6.71 -8.84 11.68
C GLY A 163 6.57 -7.32 11.69
N VAL A 164 5.75 -6.78 10.78
CA VAL A 164 5.48 -5.34 10.68
C VAL A 164 4.79 -4.83 11.95
N ASP A 165 3.76 -5.52 12.44
CA ASP A 165 3.03 -5.10 13.63
C ASP A 165 3.92 -5.15 14.89
N ALA A 166 4.81 -6.13 15.01
CA ALA A 166 5.80 -6.19 16.08
C ALA A 166 6.79 -5.01 16.02
N ALA A 167 7.25 -4.64 14.82
CA ALA A 167 8.13 -3.48 14.62
C ALA A 167 7.42 -2.17 14.96
N LEU A 168 6.17 -1.97 14.51
CA LEU A 168 5.35 -0.81 14.84
C LEU A 168 5.07 -0.71 16.35
N ALA A 169 4.77 -1.82 17.01
CA ALA A 169 4.56 -1.85 18.45
C ALA A 169 5.84 -1.44 19.23
N ALA A 170 7.00 -1.91 18.79
CA ALA A 170 8.29 -1.52 19.37
C ALA A 170 8.59 -0.02 19.17
N GLU A 171 8.28 0.53 17.99
CA GLU A 171 8.43 1.97 17.75
C GLU A 171 7.46 2.82 18.56
N ARG A 172 6.19 2.42 18.66
CA ARG A 172 5.19 3.06 19.53
C ARG A 172 5.66 3.12 20.98
N ALA A 173 6.22 2.01 21.49
CA ALA A 173 6.78 1.96 22.84
C ALA A 173 7.96 2.93 23.04
N LYS A 174 8.88 3.03 22.07
CA LYS A 174 10.00 3.98 22.10
C LYS A 174 9.52 5.44 22.09
N VAL A 175 8.54 5.77 21.26
CA VAL A 175 7.95 7.11 21.18
C VAL A 175 7.23 7.47 22.47
N ALA A 176 6.45 6.55 23.05
CA ALA A 176 5.76 6.74 24.32
C ALA A 176 6.75 6.93 25.49
N ALA A 177 7.83 6.15 25.53
CA ALA A 177 8.88 6.30 26.53
C ALA A 177 9.59 7.67 26.42
N LYS A 178 9.89 8.12 25.19
CA LYS A 178 10.51 9.43 24.95
C LYS A 178 9.57 10.59 25.31
N ALA A 179 8.27 10.44 25.05
CA ALA A 179 7.27 11.43 25.43
C ALA A 179 7.12 11.56 26.96
N LYS A 180 7.15 10.43 27.69
CA LYS A 180 7.15 10.41 29.17
C LYS A 180 8.41 11.07 29.73
N ALA A 181 9.59 10.73 29.23
CA ALA A 181 10.84 11.36 29.64
C ALA A 181 10.88 12.88 29.36
N ALA A 182 10.30 13.31 28.24
CA ALA A 182 10.21 14.74 27.90
C ALA A 182 9.19 15.50 28.78
N ALA A 183 8.13 14.82 29.25
CA ALA A 183 7.16 15.38 30.18
C ALA A 183 7.73 15.54 31.59
N GLU A 184 8.57 14.60 32.05
CA GLU A 184 9.27 14.68 33.33
C GLU A 184 10.42 15.71 33.35
N ALA A 185 11.02 15.99 32.17
CA ALA A 185 12.13 16.93 32.03
C ALA A 185 11.71 18.40 31.90
N LYS A 186 10.40 18.76 31.96
CA LYS A 186 9.92 20.15 31.87
C LYS A 186 9.71 20.71 33.27
N PRO A 187 10.69 21.49 33.83
CA PRO A 187 10.47 22.23 35.06
C PRO A 187 9.45 23.33 34.81
N ALA A 188 8.54 23.50 35.75
CA ALA A 188 7.55 24.57 35.78
C ALA A 188 8.25 25.92 35.67
N ALA A 189 8.07 26.63 34.55
CA ALA A 189 8.45 28.04 34.44
C ALA A 189 7.30 28.90 34.94
N PRO A 190 7.57 29.90 35.82
CA PRO A 190 6.54 30.75 36.39
C PRO A 190 5.96 31.71 35.36
N ALA A 191 4.67 31.93 35.45
CA ALA A 191 3.94 32.97 34.74
C ALA A 191 4.55 34.34 34.97
N LYS A 192 4.87 35.07 33.91
CA LYS A 192 5.04 36.54 33.96
C LYS A 192 4.15 37.19 32.93
N ALA A 193 3.42 38.14 33.45
CA ALA A 193 2.36 38.92 32.86
C ALA A 193 2.83 39.86 31.76
N ALA A 194 1.90 40.09 30.85
CA ALA A 194 1.52 41.34 30.15
C ALA A 194 2.56 42.41 29.84
N ALA A 195 2.68 42.82 28.58
CA ALA A 195 2.18 44.11 28.08
C ALA A 195 2.76 44.49 26.71
N SER A 196 1.90 45.14 25.92
CA SER A 196 2.12 46.11 24.85
C SER A 196 2.55 45.67 23.46
N ALA A 197 1.61 45.81 22.54
CA ALA A 197 1.84 46.20 21.15
C ALA A 197 2.38 47.68 21.10
N PRO A 198 2.98 48.21 20.01
CA PRO A 198 2.27 48.36 18.73
C PRO A 198 3.12 48.34 17.43
N ALA A 199 2.36 48.28 16.31
CA ALA A 199 2.54 48.97 15.03
C ALA A 199 3.66 48.58 14.05
N GLY A 200 3.21 48.03 12.93
CA GLY A 200 3.37 48.65 11.59
C GLY A 200 4.66 48.38 10.84
N ASN A 201 4.58 47.62 9.78
CA ASN A 201 5.02 48.15 8.49
C ASN A 201 4.50 47.33 7.29
N THR A 202 3.95 48.07 6.36
CA THR A 202 3.53 47.75 4.99
C THR A 202 4.74 47.56 4.07
N ASN A 203 4.56 46.71 3.06
CA ASN A 203 5.04 46.78 1.67
C ASN A 203 5.61 45.41 1.20
N GLY A 204 5.02 44.89 0.17
CA GLY A 204 5.50 44.79 -1.16
C GLY A 204 4.74 43.77 -2.01
N ALA A 205 4.11 44.32 -3.01
CA ALA A 205 3.28 43.64 -4.02
C ALA A 205 4.03 42.79 -5.04
N GLY A 206 3.38 41.75 -5.51
CA GLY A 206 3.26 41.23 -6.89
C GLY A 206 4.25 40.16 -7.36
N PRO A 207 3.97 39.49 -8.48
CA PRO A 207 2.68 39.47 -9.21
C PRO A 207 2.13 38.04 -9.47
N ASP A 208 0.86 38.03 -9.79
CA ASP A 208 0.04 36.96 -10.36
C ASP A 208 0.65 36.21 -11.54
N THR A 209 0.53 34.92 -11.53
CA THR A 209 0.41 34.12 -12.76
C THR A 209 -0.87 33.26 -12.71
N ALA A 210 -1.86 33.80 -13.37
CA ALA A 210 -3.14 33.15 -13.66
C ALA A 210 -2.93 31.87 -14.47
N HIS A 211 -3.42 30.76 -13.97
CA HIS A 211 -3.63 29.55 -14.76
C HIS A 211 -5.12 29.45 -15.10
N GLN A 212 -5.42 29.62 -16.38
CA GLN A 212 -6.76 29.58 -16.95
C GLN A 212 -7.33 28.14 -16.94
N PRO A 213 -8.63 27.98 -16.69
CA PRO A 213 -9.29 26.68 -16.82
C PRO A 213 -9.66 26.41 -18.29
N VAL A 214 -9.46 25.16 -18.71
CA VAL A 214 -9.85 24.62 -20.01
C VAL A 214 -11.37 24.40 -20.04
N PRO A 215 -12.09 24.78 -21.12
CA PRO A 215 -13.54 24.69 -21.20
C PRO A 215 -14.02 23.25 -21.46
N THR A 216 -15.02 22.84 -20.73
CA THR A 216 -15.84 21.65 -20.97
C THR A 216 -16.72 21.87 -22.19
N THR A 217 -16.51 21.11 -23.25
CA THR A 217 -17.43 20.99 -24.36
C THR A 217 -18.49 19.91 -24.04
N THR A 218 -19.68 20.38 -23.80
CA THR A 218 -20.93 19.63 -23.88
C THR A 218 -21.32 19.51 -25.37
N GLU A 219 -21.41 18.28 -25.87
CA GLU A 219 -22.15 18.02 -27.11
C GLU A 219 -23.08 16.82 -26.95
N LYS A 220 -24.24 16.99 -27.44
CA LYS A 220 -25.52 16.30 -27.52
C LYS A 220 -25.47 14.79 -27.65
#